data_3f65f4ce8507d0632ed948c47d26c882
#
_entry.id   3f65f4ce8507d0632ed948c47d26c882
#
_cell.length_a   1.000
_cell.length_b   1.000
_cell.length_c   1.000
_cell.angle_alpha   90.00
_cell.angle_beta   90.00
_cell.angle_gamma   90.00
#
_symmetry.space_group_name_H-M   'P 1'
#
loop_
_entity.id
_entity.type
_entity.pdbx_description
1 polymer ?
#
loop_
_entity_poly.entity_id
_entity_poly.type
_entity_poly.pdbx_seq_one_letter_code
_entity_poly.pdbx_strand_id
1 'polypeptide(L)'
;MDTDKITRFSNLNVIKVLFIGLMVFSFLGCASRPMSLQPEIKSGNPFKKQMISTSGVPLSSANDAELFKSLPEMTGDEYERLGDALLNKGNLHIAYLQYEKSLQRNPNNIRVECKKGLALLAGEKHNDAIRQFETVLKKKPGYVPAFEGLGRAYFYKKDYVEAEKYFRLAVKMNPKLWKAHNYLGNIYDFQTKYETAIGEYKSAIAVNPKAGFVYNNLGVSYSTAGQYRRAAEAFQKAIESKYSTPKVYNNLGIALSNLKRYNQAMEAFRKGGTEAQAYNNLGVVYLKQGKFEQASNCFEKAIRIDPKFYIIANENLKKTKVISSNQ
;
A
#
# COMPACT_ATOMS: atom_id res chain seq x y z
N MET A 1 -32.03 -46.62 33.80
CA MET A 1 -32.90 -45.96 32.83
C MET A 1 -32.24 -44.67 32.47
N ASP A 2 -31.49 -44.81 31.52
CA ASP A 2 -31.04 -44.13 30.29
C ASP A 2 -30.47 -42.71 30.48
N THR A 3 -29.14 -42.70 30.58
CA THR A 3 -28.26 -41.51 30.50
C THR A 3 -27.45 -41.46 29.18
N ASP A 4 -27.98 -42.03 28.07
CA ASP A 4 -27.18 -42.24 26.84
C ASP A 4 -27.71 -41.49 25.60
N LYS A 5 -28.30 -40.30 25.73
CA LYS A 5 -28.82 -39.54 24.58
C LYS A 5 -28.36 -38.09 24.44
N ILE A 6 -27.35 -37.61 25.20
CA ILE A 6 -26.94 -36.18 25.14
C ILE A 6 -25.54 -35.95 24.52
N THR A 7 -24.83 -36.98 24.04
CA THR A 7 -23.45 -36.81 23.56
C THR A 7 -23.25 -36.95 22.04
N ARG A 8 -24.31 -36.82 21.21
CA ARG A 8 -24.16 -36.95 19.73
C ARG A 8 -24.44 -35.70 18.89
N PHE A 9 -24.64 -34.51 19.47
CA PHE A 9 -24.95 -33.31 18.71
C PHE A 9 -23.92 -32.19 18.78
N SER A 10 -22.74 -32.37 19.40
CA SER A 10 -21.75 -31.30 19.56
C SER A 10 -20.54 -31.35 18.60
N ASN A 11 -20.36 -32.41 17.80
CA ASN A 11 -19.16 -32.59 17.00
C ASN A 11 -19.27 -32.29 15.49
N LEU A 12 -20.46 -31.95 14.97
CA LEU A 12 -20.62 -31.69 13.53
C LEU A 12 -20.52 -30.22 13.17
N ASN A 13 -20.73 -29.30 14.11
CA ASN A 13 -20.66 -27.86 13.82
C ASN A 13 -19.27 -27.23 14.03
N VAL A 14 -18.39 -27.83 14.82
CA VAL A 14 -17.02 -27.34 15.06
C VAL A 14 -16.13 -27.64 13.85
N ILE A 15 -16.33 -28.75 13.16
CA ILE A 15 -15.54 -29.14 11.99
C ILE A 15 -15.90 -28.28 10.76
N LYS A 16 -17.15 -27.84 10.60
CA LYS A 16 -17.56 -26.96 9.51
C LYS A 16 -17.04 -25.52 9.66
N VAL A 17 -16.88 -24.99 10.87
CA VAL A 17 -16.34 -23.66 11.13
C VAL A 17 -14.82 -23.64 10.97
N LEU A 18 -14.11 -24.70 11.31
CA LEU A 18 -12.66 -24.83 11.11
C LEU A 18 -12.27 -25.00 9.64
N PHE A 19 -13.09 -25.64 8.81
CA PHE A 19 -12.81 -25.76 7.37
C PHE A 19 -13.09 -24.48 6.58
N ILE A 20 -14.02 -23.62 7.01
CA ILE A 20 -14.27 -22.31 6.38
C ILE A 20 -13.15 -21.30 6.75
N GLY A 21 -12.59 -21.37 7.96
CA GLY A 21 -11.50 -20.50 8.40
C GLY A 21 -10.15 -20.82 7.76
N LEU A 22 -9.86 -22.07 7.39
CA LEU A 22 -8.59 -22.49 6.80
C LEU A 22 -8.53 -22.35 5.27
N MET A 23 -9.68 -22.31 4.59
CA MET A 23 -9.72 -22.06 3.13
C MET A 23 -9.57 -20.60 2.72
N VAL A 24 -9.75 -19.65 3.63
CA VAL A 24 -9.59 -18.20 3.33
C VAL A 24 -8.13 -17.76 3.32
N PHE A 25 -7.23 -18.49 4.01
CA PHE A 25 -5.81 -18.05 4.13
C PHE A 25 -4.85 -18.61 3.08
N SER A 26 -5.23 -19.62 2.27
CA SER A 26 -4.32 -20.26 1.31
C SER A 26 -4.48 -19.80 -0.13
N PHE A 27 -5.42 -18.92 -0.46
CA PHE A 27 -5.72 -18.51 -1.84
C PHE A 27 -5.42 -17.03 -2.15
N LEU A 28 -4.69 -16.33 -1.28
CA LEU A 28 -4.25 -14.94 -1.48
C LEU A 28 -2.96 -14.82 -2.31
N GLY A 29 -2.74 -15.74 -3.24
CA GLY A 29 -1.61 -15.68 -4.17
C GLY A 29 -1.73 -14.61 -5.27
N CYS A 30 -2.90 -13.96 -5.47
CA CYS A 30 -3.05 -12.85 -6.43
C CYS A 30 -4.01 -11.75 -5.97
N ALA A 31 -4.59 -11.84 -4.78
CA ALA A 31 -5.38 -10.76 -4.21
C ALA A 31 -4.54 -10.04 -3.17
N SER A 32 -3.96 -8.94 -3.59
CA SER A 32 -3.64 -7.79 -2.78
C SER A 32 -3.03 -8.08 -1.40
N ARG A 33 -1.72 -8.33 -1.33
CA ARG A 33 -1.00 -7.60 -0.27
C ARG A 33 -1.46 -6.16 -0.42
N PRO A 34 -1.91 -5.50 0.66
CA PRO A 34 -2.20 -4.08 0.57
C PRO A 34 -0.96 -3.43 0.00
N MET A 35 -1.19 -2.61 -0.98
CA MET A 35 -0.20 -1.84 -1.70
C MET A 35 0.75 -1.23 -0.69
N SER A 36 2.04 -1.52 -0.79
CA SER A 36 3.04 -0.65 -0.21
C SER A 36 2.75 0.74 -0.78
N LEU A 37 2.25 1.62 0.04
CA LEU A 37 2.04 3.05 -0.23
C LEU A 37 3.40 3.76 -0.23
N GLN A 38 4.35 3.18 -0.96
CA GLN A 38 5.55 3.89 -1.30
C GLN A 38 5.31 4.50 -2.69
N PRO A 39 5.52 5.80 -2.87
CA PRO A 39 6.17 6.21 -4.10
C PRO A 39 7.40 5.31 -4.18
N GLU A 40 7.68 4.69 -5.33
CA GLU A 40 8.78 3.76 -5.54
C GLU A 40 10.09 4.27 -4.92
N ILE A 41 10.29 4.02 -3.63
CA ILE A 41 11.57 4.08 -2.98
C ILE A 41 12.10 2.66 -3.12
N LYS A 42 13.01 2.47 -4.09
CA LYS A 42 13.74 1.22 -4.29
C LYS A 42 14.22 0.73 -2.94
N SER A 43 13.80 -0.49 -2.58
CA SER A 43 14.15 -1.15 -1.34
C SER A 43 15.66 -1.34 -1.22
N GLY A 44 16.29 -0.50 -0.43
CA GLY A 44 17.66 -0.60 0.01
C GLY A 44 17.83 0.41 1.12
N ASN A 45 18.24 -0.03 2.30
CA ASN A 45 18.42 0.83 3.46
C ASN A 45 19.28 2.04 3.07
N PRO A 46 18.72 3.26 2.86
CA PRO A 46 19.44 4.40 2.31
C PRO A 46 20.50 4.92 3.29
N PHE A 47 20.44 4.54 4.57
CA PHE A 47 21.43 4.90 5.57
C PHE A 47 22.72 4.08 5.49
N LYS A 48 22.72 2.97 4.71
CA LYS A 48 23.92 2.12 4.54
C LYS A 48 24.70 2.34 3.25
N LYS A 49 24.19 3.11 2.27
CA LYS A 49 24.72 3.10 0.90
C LYS A 49 25.09 4.44 0.27
N GLN A 50 25.16 5.54 0.99
CA GLN A 50 25.59 6.80 0.36
C GLN A 50 26.55 7.61 1.23
N MET A 51 27.82 7.20 1.21
CA MET A 51 28.96 8.12 1.23
C MET A 51 29.53 8.22 -0.22
N ILE A 52 28.71 8.62 -1.19
CA ILE A 52 29.19 8.91 -2.54
C ILE A 52 28.62 10.28 -2.93
N SER A 53 29.54 11.19 -3.28
CA SER A 53 29.25 12.56 -3.67
C SER A 53 28.31 12.61 -4.88
N THR A 54 27.46 13.63 -4.95
CA THR A 54 26.61 13.97 -6.09
C THR A 54 27.38 14.35 -7.36
N SER A 55 28.72 14.34 -7.32
CA SER A 55 29.63 14.64 -8.45
C SER A 55 30.52 13.47 -8.84
N GLY A 56 30.35 12.28 -8.24
CA GLY A 56 31.22 11.13 -8.57
C GLY A 56 32.69 11.27 -8.10
N VAL A 57 33.01 12.29 -7.32
CA VAL A 57 34.34 12.53 -6.78
C VAL A 57 34.35 12.15 -5.29
N PRO A 58 35.29 11.31 -4.82
CA PRO A 58 35.43 11.04 -3.39
C PRO A 58 35.80 12.34 -2.65
N LEU A 59 35.01 12.71 -1.62
CA LEU A 59 35.35 13.75 -0.67
C LEU A 59 36.56 13.30 0.16
N SER A 60 37.78 13.42 -0.37
CA SER A 60 39.01 12.97 0.30
C SER A 60 40.17 13.97 0.13
N SER A 61 39.89 15.23 -0.13
CA SER A 61 40.96 16.22 -0.11
C SER A 61 40.75 17.29 0.96
N ALA A 62 41.84 17.71 1.62
CA ALA A 62 41.85 18.82 2.57
C ALA A 62 41.29 20.13 1.94
N ASN A 63 41.35 20.26 0.60
CA ASN A 63 40.80 21.37 -0.16
C ASN A 63 39.29 21.47 -0.13
N ASP A 64 38.55 20.32 -0.09
CA ASP A 64 37.10 20.36 0.00
C ASP A 64 36.64 20.87 1.37
N ALA A 65 37.35 20.53 2.45
CA ALA A 65 37.06 21.05 3.79
C ALA A 65 37.34 22.58 3.90
N GLU A 66 38.29 23.09 3.18
CA GLU A 66 38.61 24.53 3.10
C GLU A 66 37.59 25.30 2.25
N LEU A 67 37.16 24.70 1.13
CA LEU A 67 36.11 25.25 0.27
C LEU A 67 34.76 25.36 1.03
N PHE A 68 34.45 24.39 1.85
CA PHE A 68 33.24 24.42 2.71
C PHE A 68 33.37 25.50 3.83
N LYS A 69 34.55 25.82 4.30
CA LYS A 69 34.77 26.91 5.26
C LYS A 69 34.65 28.33 4.66
N SER A 70 34.82 28.46 3.36
CA SER A 70 34.77 29.76 2.65
C SER A 70 33.35 30.10 2.12
N LEU A 71 32.39 29.18 2.21
CA LEU A 71 31.02 29.48 1.82
C LEU A 71 30.35 30.38 2.87
N PRO A 72 29.58 31.42 2.46
CA PRO A 72 28.85 32.26 3.39
C PRO A 72 27.94 31.35 4.27
N GLU A 73 27.90 31.67 5.56
CA GLU A 73 27.07 30.93 6.51
C GLU A 73 25.59 30.99 6.12
N MET A 74 25.02 29.84 5.81
CA MET A 74 23.62 29.73 5.44
C MET A 74 22.72 30.09 6.63
N THR A 75 21.63 30.76 6.34
CA THR A 75 20.54 31.03 7.29
C THR A 75 19.76 29.74 7.63
N GLY A 76 19.01 29.76 8.71
CA GLY A 76 18.15 28.63 9.08
C GLY A 76 17.16 28.22 7.98
N ASP A 77 16.59 29.21 7.28
CA ASP A 77 15.65 28.96 6.17
C ASP A 77 16.34 28.37 4.93
N GLU A 78 17.58 28.72 4.67
CA GLU A 78 18.36 28.13 3.56
C GLU A 78 18.71 26.67 3.86
N TYR A 79 19.12 26.37 5.10
CA TYR A 79 19.30 24.99 5.53
C TYR A 79 18.00 24.18 5.44
N GLU A 80 16.86 24.76 5.81
CA GLU A 80 15.55 24.10 5.67
C GLU A 80 15.24 23.78 4.20
N ARG A 81 15.38 24.76 3.28
CA ARG A 81 15.16 24.55 1.84
C ARG A 81 16.09 23.51 1.25
N LEU A 82 17.36 23.50 1.65
CA LEU A 82 18.32 22.47 1.23
C LEU A 82 17.90 21.08 1.75
N GLY A 83 17.48 21.00 3.01
CA GLY A 83 16.93 19.79 3.59
C GLY A 83 15.71 19.25 2.81
N ASP A 84 14.77 20.13 2.42
CA ASP A 84 13.61 19.77 1.60
C ASP A 84 14.02 19.23 0.22
N ALA A 85 14.97 19.88 -0.44
CA ALA A 85 15.48 19.45 -1.73
C ALA A 85 16.16 18.07 -1.66
N LEU A 86 16.95 17.84 -0.60
CA LEU A 86 17.62 16.55 -0.36
C LEU A 86 16.64 15.45 0.01
N LEU A 87 15.63 15.73 0.82
CA LEU A 87 14.56 14.81 1.15
C LEU A 87 13.82 14.34 -0.11
N ASN A 88 13.49 15.28 -0.99
CA ASN A 88 12.82 14.97 -2.27
C ASN A 88 13.71 14.15 -3.23
N LYS A 89 15.04 14.28 -3.14
CA LYS A 89 16.00 13.47 -3.89
C LYS A 89 16.28 12.10 -3.24
N GLY A 90 15.72 11.82 -2.07
CA GLY A 90 15.96 10.59 -1.31
C GLY A 90 17.28 10.60 -0.50
N ASN A 91 17.99 11.71 -0.41
CA ASN A 91 19.20 11.87 0.40
C ASN A 91 18.85 12.12 1.87
N LEU A 92 18.21 11.14 2.50
CA LEU A 92 17.47 11.26 3.76
C LEU A 92 18.38 11.65 4.94
N HIS A 93 19.56 11.04 5.04
CA HIS A 93 20.51 11.33 6.11
C HIS A 93 21.03 12.77 6.01
N ILE A 94 21.39 13.21 4.81
CA ILE A 94 21.91 14.57 4.61
C ILE A 94 20.77 15.58 4.82
N ALA A 95 19.55 15.29 4.38
CA ALA A 95 18.37 16.11 4.67
C ALA A 95 18.18 16.31 6.19
N TYR A 96 18.27 15.22 6.96
CA TYR A 96 18.18 15.26 8.42
C TYR A 96 19.24 16.20 9.02
N LEU A 97 20.51 16.10 8.57
CA LEU A 97 21.59 16.96 9.05
C LEU A 97 21.36 18.44 8.68
N GLN A 98 20.77 18.73 7.50
CA GLN A 98 20.44 20.12 7.14
C GLN A 98 19.33 20.67 8.05
N TYR A 99 18.33 19.86 8.38
CA TYR A 99 17.31 20.26 9.35
C TYR A 99 17.91 20.50 10.75
N GLU A 100 18.93 19.71 11.18
CA GLU A 100 19.65 19.98 12.43
C GLU A 100 20.38 21.33 12.39
N LYS A 101 21.09 21.64 11.29
CA LYS A 101 21.74 22.93 11.12
C LYS A 101 20.73 24.09 11.10
N SER A 102 19.57 23.89 10.46
CA SER A 102 18.48 24.87 10.49
C SER A 102 18.01 25.14 11.93
N LEU A 103 17.85 24.09 12.74
CA LEU A 103 17.44 24.20 14.15
C LEU A 103 18.55 24.81 15.04
N GLN A 104 19.82 24.64 14.72
CA GLN A 104 20.90 25.35 15.43
C GLN A 104 20.80 26.88 15.25
N ARG A 105 20.32 27.34 14.08
CA ARG A 105 20.07 28.77 13.81
C ARG A 105 18.74 29.26 14.36
N ASN A 106 17.71 28.40 14.37
CA ASN A 106 16.38 28.70 14.91
C ASN A 106 15.82 27.51 15.71
N PRO A 107 16.18 27.40 17.01
CA PRO A 107 15.85 26.25 17.86
C PRO A 107 14.34 26.01 18.06
N ASN A 108 13.52 27.05 17.89
CA ASN A 108 12.09 26.97 18.12
C ASN A 108 11.26 26.74 16.86
N ASN A 109 11.89 26.40 15.72
CA ASN A 109 11.18 26.15 14.47
C ASN A 109 10.52 24.77 14.46
N ILE A 110 9.29 24.71 14.99
CA ILE A 110 8.47 23.51 15.07
C ILE A 110 8.27 22.82 13.70
N ARG A 111 8.19 23.62 12.62
CA ARG A 111 8.05 23.07 11.25
C ARG A 111 9.26 22.23 10.88
N VAL A 112 10.47 22.74 11.15
CA VAL A 112 11.72 22.02 10.86
C VAL A 112 11.88 20.79 11.75
N GLU A 113 11.51 20.89 13.04
CA GLU A 113 11.49 19.73 13.92
C GLU A 113 10.57 18.61 13.40
N CYS A 114 9.40 18.98 12.89
CA CYS A 114 8.50 18.02 12.25
C CYS A 114 9.11 17.41 10.97
N LYS A 115 9.80 18.21 10.14
CA LYS A 115 10.51 17.74 8.94
C LYS A 115 11.65 16.77 9.27
N LYS A 116 12.36 16.93 10.39
CA LYS A 116 13.30 15.91 10.90
C LYS A 116 12.60 14.56 11.11
N GLY A 117 11.42 14.56 11.75
CA GLY A 117 10.62 13.37 11.92
C GLY A 117 10.23 12.73 10.57
N LEU A 118 9.89 13.53 9.55
CA LEU A 118 9.58 13.03 8.21
C LEU A 118 10.80 12.39 7.53
N ALA A 119 12.00 12.95 7.70
CA ALA A 119 13.24 12.39 7.17
C ALA A 119 13.57 11.03 7.85
N LEU A 120 13.38 10.93 9.17
CA LEU A 120 13.52 9.67 9.90
C LEU A 120 12.51 8.63 9.43
N LEU A 121 11.26 9.03 9.23
CA LEU A 121 10.19 8.17 8.73
C LEU A 121 10.49 7.65 7.32
N ALA A 122 10.96 8.52 6.43
CA ALA A 122 11.38 8.14 5.08
C ALA A 122 12.58 7.18 5.10
N GLY A 123 13.46 7.30 6.10
CA GLY A 123 14.57 6.38 6.34
C GLY A 123 14.21 5.12 7.12
N GLU A 124 12.92 4.80 7.23
CA GLU A 124 12.40 3.61 7.94
C GLU A 124 12.77 3.55 9.44
N LYS A 125 13.26 4.67 10.01
CA LYS A 125 13.56 4.80 11.44
C LYS A 125 12.29 5.14 12.22
N HIS A 126 11.32 4.22 12.20
CA HIS A 126 9.96 4.49 12.70
C HIS A 126 9.93 4.88 14.18
N ASN A 127 10.72 4.21 15.04
CA ASN A 127 10.75 4.54 16.48
C ASN A 127 11.35 5.93 16.73
N ASP A 128 12.39 6.30 15.99
CA ASP A 128 13.01 7.63 16.12
C ASP A 128 12.07 8.72 15.61
N ALA A 129 11.35 8.45 14.51
CA ALA A 129 10.32 9.32 13.97
C ALA A 129 9.20 9.56 14.98
N ILE A 130 8.71 8.50 15.67
CA ILE A 130 7.71 8.60 16.73
C ILE A 130 8.20 9.55 17.83
N ARG A 131 9.40 9.30 18.37
CA ARG A 131 9.96 10.16 19.43
C ARG A 131 10.09 11.62 19.00
N GLN A 132 10.48 11.83 17.73
CA GLN A 132 10.61 13.18 17.19
C GLN A 132 9.25 13.88 17.06
N PHE A 133 8.21 13.22 16.57
CA PHE A 133 6.86 13.79 16.49
C PHE A 133 6.23 14.01 17.87
N GLU A 134 6.47 13.13 18.82
CA GLU A 134 6.03 13.31 20.22
C GLU A 134 6.71 14.55 20.85
N THR A 135 8.00 14.78 20.56
CA THR A 135 8.71 15.98 20.99
C THR A 135 8.09 17.24 20.39
N VAL A 136 7.71 17.20 19.10
CA VAL A 136 6.96 18.28 18.43
C VAL A 136 5.64 18.56 19.16
N LEU A 137 4.87 17.52 19.50
CA LEU A 137 3.58 17.69 20.19
C LEU A 137 3.73 18.18 21.64
N LYS A 138 4.83 17.85 22.33
CA LYS A 138 5.12 18.44 23.65
C LYS A 138 5.34 19.95 23.56
N LYS A 139 6.03 20.41 22.51
CA LYS A 139 6.29 21.85 22.29
C LYS A 139 5.06 22.58 21.73
N LYS A 140 4.31 21.95 20.84
CA LYS A 140 3.12 22.51 20.21
C LYS A 140 1.99 21.47 20.21
N PRO A 141 1.20 21.38 21.28
CA PRO A 141 0.01 20.54 21.32
C PRO A 141 -0.94 20.89 20.16
N GLY A 142 -1.45 19.85 19.48
CA GLY A 142 -2.35 20.05 18.34
C GLY A 142 -1.67 20.37 17.01
N TYR A 143 -0.35 20.22 16.87
CA TYR A 143 0.32 20.40 15.59
C TYR A 143 -0.02 19.27 14.61
N VAL A 144 -0.96 19.54 13.72
CA VAL A 144 -1.57 18.55 12.80
C VAL A 144 -0.55 17.72 12.01
N PRO A 145 0.54 18.31 11.43
CA PRO A 145 1.54 17.52 10.72
C PRO A 145 2.24 16.47 11.58
N ALA A 146 2.37 16.68 12.89
CA ALA A 146 2.95 15.69 13.81
C ALA A 146 1.99 14.53 14.05
N PHE A 147 0.68 14.76 14.16
CA PHE A 147 -0.31 13.69 14.24
C PHE A 147 -0.32 12.85 12.96
N GLU A 148 -0.27 13.48 11.77
CA GLU A 148 -0.15 12.76 10.50
C GLU A 148 1.14 11.93 10.46
N GLY A 149 2.26 12.52 10.93
CA GLY A 149 3.56 11.84 11.03
C GLY A 149 3.53 10.63 11.95
N LEU A 150 2.92 10.74 13.14
CA LEU A 150 2.71 9.63 14.08
C LEU A 150 1.83 8.54 13.48
N GLY A 151 0.70 8.91 12.87
CA GLY A 151 -0.17 7.96 12.19
C GLY A 151 0.58 7.14 11.14
N ARG A 152 1.41 7.79 10.33
CA ARG A 152 2.25 7.11 9.33
C ARG A 152 3.30 6.22 9.97
N ALA A 153 3.98 6.67 11.02
CA ALA A 153 5.02 5.90 11.69
C ALA A 153 4.46 4.61 12.31
N TYR A 154 3.33 4.69 12.99
CA TYR A 154 2.63 3.53 13.54
C TYR A 154 2.06 2.62 12.44
N PHE A 155 1.54 3.19 11.34
CA PHE A 155 1.09 2.41 10.20
C PHE A 155 2.20 1.53 9.60
N TYR A 156 3.39 2.08 9.40
CA TYR A 156 4.53 1.31 8.90
C TYR A 156 5.06 0.28 9.90
N LYS A 157 4.90 0.53 11.20
CA LYS A 157 5.12 -0.48 12.25
C LYS A 157 4.03 -1.55 12.29
N LYS A 158 2.96 -1.41 11.51
CA LYS A 158 1.77 -2.27 11.53
C LYS A 158 0.98 -2.19 12.83
N ASP A 159 1.21 -1.18 13.63
CA ASP A 159 0.38 -0.84 14.79
C ASP A 159 -0.81 -0.01 14.31
N TYR A 160 -1.80 -0.72 13.77
CA TYR A 160 -2.96 -0.08 13.15
C TYR A 160 -3.89 0.61 14.16
N VAL A 161 -3.84 0.21 15.43
CA VAL A 161 -4.64 0.84 16.50
C VAL A 161 -4.15 2.25 16.79
N GLU A 162 -2.86 2.41 17.06
CA GLU A 162 -2.27 3.74 17.27
C GLU A 162 -2.29 4.57 15.98
N ALA A 163 -2.06 3.95 14.82
CA ALA A 163 -2.14 4.65 13.53
C ALA A 163 -3.54 5.25 13.31
N GLU A 164 -4.60 4.48 13.51
CA GLU A 164 -5.99 4.95 13.43
C GLU A 164 -6.24 6.14 14.35
N LYS A 165 -5.84 6.01 15.61
CA LYS A 165 -6.01 7.08 16.63
C LYS A 165 -5.40 8.40 16.16
N TYR A 166 -4.15 8.38 15.70
CA TYR A 166 -3.47 9.61 15.30
C TYR A 166 -3.99 10.18 13.97
N PHE A 167 -4.36 9.34 12.99
CA PHE A 167 -4.98 9.84 11.77
C PHE A 167 -6.38 10.43 12.04
N ARG A 168 -7.17 9.85 12.94
CA ARG A 168 -8.47 10.42 13.35
C ARG A 168 -8.30 11.77 14.03
N LEU A 169 -7.29 11.93 14.89
CA LEU A 169 -6.97 13.23 15.48
C LEU A 169 -6.60 14.24 14.38
N ALA A 170 -5.76 13.84 13.43
CA ALA A 170 -5.34 14.71 12.34
C ALA A 170 -6.53 15.16 11.47
N VAL A 171 -7.40 14.25 11.03
CA VAL A 171 -8.56 14.59 10.18
C VAL A 171 -9.65 15.35 10.94
N LYS A 172 -9.80 15.12 12.26
CA LYS A 172 -10.69 15.92 13.11
C LYS A 172 -10.30 17.40 13.14
N MET A 173 -8.98 17.66 13.16
CA MET A 173 -8.45 19.04 13.16
C MET A 173 -8.36 19.65 11.77
N ASN A 174 -8.09 18.82 10.76
CA ASN A 174 -8.04 19.24 9.37
C ASN A 174 -8.69 18.19 8.45
N PRO A 175 -9.99 18.31 8.14
CA PRO A 175 -10.69 17.37 7.27
C PRO A 175 -10.18 17.34 5.81
N LYS A 176 -9.31 18.28 5.41
CA LYS A 176 -8.74 18.31 4.06
C LYS A 176 -7.45 17.49 3.92
N LEU A 177 -7.10 16.69 4.92
CA LEU A 177 -5.94 15.79 4.87
C LEU A 177 -6.26 14.49 4.09
N TRP A 178 -6.36 14.60 2.77
CA TRP A 178 -6.74 13.47 1.91
C TRP A 178 -5.84 12.23 2.08
N LYS A 179 -4.54 12.43 2.37
CA LYS A 179 -3.61 11.31 2.64
C LYS A 179 -3.99 10.59 3.94
N ALA A 180 -4.35 11.30 5.00
CA ALA A 180 -4.78 10.71 6.26
C ALA A 180 -6.08 9.91 6.07
N HIS A 181 -7.06 10.43 5.33
CA HIS A 181 -8.26 9.69 4.94
C HIS A 181 -7.92 8.41 4.16
N ASN A 182 -6.97 8.47 3.21
CA ASN A 182 -6.54 7.27 2.50
C ASN A 182 -5.88 6.24 3.43
N TYR A 183 -5.07 6.66 4.41
CA TYR A 183 -4.49 5.74 5.39
C TYR A 183 -5.56 5.12 6.30
N LEU A 184 -6.56 5.90 6.74
CA LEU A 184 -7.71 5.38 7.48
C LEU A 184 -8.46 4.33 6.66
N GLY A 185 -8.72 4.60 5.38
CA GLY A 185 -9.32 3.62 4.47
C GLY A 185 -8.53 2.31 4.43
N ASN A 186 -7.21 2.38 4.28
CA ASN A 186 -6.36 1.18 4.30
C ASN A 186 -6.44 0.44 5.63
N ILE A 187 -6.45 1.15 6.77
CA ILE A 187 -6.56 0.54 8.09
C ILE A 187 -7.90 -0.20 8.22
N TYR A 188 -8.99 0.42 7.78
CA TYR A 188 -10.32 -0.21 7.82
C TYR A 188 -10.45 -1.41 6.87
N ASP A 189 -9.77 -1.39 5.71
CA ASP A 189 -9.66 -2.57 4.85
C ASP A 189 -8.94 -3.73 5.56
N PHE A 190 -7.84 -3.46 6.29
CA PHE A 190 -7.17 -4.48 7.11
C PHE A 190 -8.06 -5.03 8.22
N GLN A 191 -8.93 -4.19 8.77
CA GLN A 191 -9.92 -4.59 9.77
C GLN A 191 -11.17 -5.22 9.15
N THR A 192 -11.21 -5.46 7.82
CA THR A 192 -12.39 -5.96 7.08
C THR A 192 -13.64 -5.09 7.17
N LYS A 193 -13.49 -3.82 7.57
CA LYS A 193 -14.57 -2.83 7.68
C LYS A 193 -14.72 -2.07 6.35
N TYR A 194 -15.13 -2.78 5.29
CA TYR A 194 -15.08 -2.27 3.91
C TYR A 194 -15.95 -1.04 3.68
N GLU A 195 -17.15 -0.96 4.26
CA GLU A 195 -18.01 0.21 4.10
C GLU A 195 -17.40 1.46 4.74
N THR A 196 -16.74 1.33 5.90
CA THR A 196 -16.02 2.42 6.54
C THR A 196 -14.81 2.85 5.71
N ALA A 197 -14.04 1.88 5.17
CA ALA A 197 -12.93 2.14 4.27
C ALA A 197 -13.38 2.92 3.02
N ILE A 198 -14.49 2.50 2.40
CA ILE A 198 -15.11 3.18 1.26
C ILE A 198 -15.45 4.64 1.59
N GLY A 199 -16.00 4.90 2.79
CA GLY A 199 -16.28 6.26 3.27
C GLY A 199 -15.03 7.13 3.33
N GLU A 200 -13.96 6.60 3.89
CA GLU A 200 -12.69 7.32 4.02
C GLU A 200 -12.02 7.58 2.65
N TYR A 201 -12.02 6.61 1.73
CA TYR A 201 -11.50 6.83 0.38
C TYR A 201 -12.31 7.86 -0.39
N LYS A 202 -13.64 7.89 -0.25
CA LYS A 202 -14.48 8.94 -0.84
C LYS A 202 -14.13 10.32 -0.28
N SER A 203 -13.89 10.42 1.03
CA SER A 203 -13.43 11.66 1.66
C SER A 203 -12.08 12.10 1.09
N ALA A 204 -11.13 11.18 0.91
CA ALA A 204 -9.85 11.47 0.28
C ALA A 204 -10.01 11.97 -1.16
N ILE A 205 -10.86 11.34 -1.96
CA ILE A 205 -11.15 11.70 -3.36
C ILE A 205 -11.85 13.06 -3.46
N ALA A 206 -12.76 13.37 -2.54
CA ALA A 206 -13.44 14.66 -2.51
C ALA A 206 -12.45 15.83 -2.33
N VAL A 207 -11.38 15.63 -1.58
CA VAL A 207 -10.30 16.62 -1.39
C VAL A 207 -9.31 16.61 -2.55
N ASN A 208 -8.91 15.43 -3.03
CA ASN A 208 -7.96 15.29 -4.14
C ASN A 208 -8.47 14.33 -5.22
N PRO A 209 -9.31 14.80 -6.16
CA PRO A 209 -9.89 13.97 -7.22
C PRO A 209 -8.88 13.48 -8.25
N LYS A 210 -7.61 13.96 -8.21
CA LYS A 210 -6.55 13.51 -9.11
C LYS A 210 -5.72 12.35 -8.54
N ALA A 211 -5.98 11.93 -7.30
CA ALA A 211 -5.23 10.85 -6.65
C ALA A 211 -5.68 9.46 -7.17
N GLY A 212 -5.23 9.08 -8.36
CA GLY A 212 -5.64 7.85 -9.04
C GLY A 212 -5.45 6.57 -8.21
N PHE A 213 -4.40 6.50 -7.40
CA PHE A 213 -4.19 5.35 -6.51
C PHE A 213 -5.26 5.21 -5.41
N VAL A 214 -5.89 6.32 -4.99
CA VAL A 214 -7.01 6.26 -4.03
C VAL A 214 -8.25 5.65 -4.69
N TYR A 215 -8.51 5.96 -5.96
CA TYR A 215 -9.56 5.29 -6.73
C TYR A 215 -9.29 3.78 -6.86
N ASN A 216 -8.02 3.37 -7.06
CA ASN A 216 -7.70 1.96 -7.07
C ASN A 216 -7.99 1.31 -5.71
N ASN A 217 -7.63 1.94 -4.59
CA ASN A 217 -7.92 1.43 -3.26
C ASN A 217 -9.44 1.32 -3.02
N LEU A 218 -10.18 2.36 -3.39
CA LEU A 218 -11.65 2.35 -3.36
C LEU A 218 -12.23 1.19 -4.19
N GLY A 219 -11.70 0.97 -5.39
CA GLY A 219 -12.10 -0.14 -6.25
C GLY A 219 -11.82 -1.51 -5.63
N VAL A 220 -10.69 -1.67 -4.93
CA VAL A 220 -10.37 -2.90 -4.18
C VAL A 220 -11.37 -3.13 -3.06
N SER A 221 -11.67 -2.10 -2.24
CA SER A 221 -12.67 -2.21 -1.17
C SER A 221 -14.05 -2.57 -1.72
N TYR A 222 -14.51 -1.91 -2.79
CA TYR A 222 -15.75 -2.28 -3.46
C TYR A 222 -15.75 -3.72 -3.97
N SER A 223 -14.64 -4.17 -4.59
CA SER A 223 -14.51 -5.52 -5.10
C SER A 223 -14.58 -6.58 -3.99
N THR A 224 -13.93 -6.30 -2.85
CA THR A 224 -13.94 -7.19 -1.68
C THR A 224 -15.31 -7.22 -1.01
N ALA A 225 -16.03 -6.09 -1.01
CA ALA A 225 -17.43 -6.00 -0.56
C ALA A 225 -18.44 -6.59 -1.57
N GLY A 226 -18.00 -7.19 -2.69
CA GLY A 226 -18.87 -7.76 -3.72
C GLY A 226 -19.55 -6.73 -4.63
N GLN A 227 -19.24 -5.45 -4.50
CA GLN A 227 -19.85 -4.34 -5.26
C GLN A 227 -19.12 -4.14 -6.60
N TYR A 228 -19.08 -5.18 -7.44
CA TYR A 228 -18.22 -5.25 -8.63
C TYR A 228 -18.47 -4.15 -9.67
N ARG A 229 -19.71 -3.63 -9.80
CA ARG A 229 -20.00 -2.51 -10.72
C ARG A 229 -19.27 -1.25 -10.27
N ARG A 230 -19.42 -0.89 -8.97
CA ARG A 230 -18.72 0.27 -8.40
C ARG A 230 -17.20 0.09 -8.39
N ALA A 231 -16.74 -1.14 -8.21
CA ALA A 231 -15.31 -1.47 -8.30
C ALA A 231 -14.77 -1.18 -9.70
N ALA A 232 -15.46 -1.64 -10.77
CA ALA A 232 -15.06 -1.39 -12.14
C ALA A 232 -15.03 0.11 -12.48
N GLU A 233 -16.03 0.87 -12.03
CA GLU A 233 -16.08 2.34 -12.18
C GLU A 233 -14.90 3.01 -11.46
N ALA A 234 -14.58 2.60 -10.24
CA ALA A 234 -13.45 3.14 -9.49
C ALA A 234 -12.10 2.83 -10.15
N PHE A 235 -11.89 1.61 -10.65
CA PHE A 235 -10.67 1.28 -11.40
C PHE A 235 -10.56 2.06 -12.71
N GLN A 236 -11.67 2.28 -13.41
CA GLN A 236 -11.68 3.12 -14.59
C GLN A 236 -11.30 4.57 -14.26
N LYS A 237 -11.81 5.14 -13.15
CA LYS A 237 -11.40 6.46 -12.66
C LYS A 237 -9.92 6.53 -12.28
N ALA A 238 -9.35 5.46 -11.73
CA ALA A 238 -7.91 5.38 -11.48
C ALA A 238 -7.11 5.51 -12.79
N ILE A 239 -7.52 4.80 -13.85
CA ILE A 239 -6.89 4.85 -15.19
C ILE A 239 -7.02 6.26 -15.79
N GLU A 240 -8.20 6.85 -15.76
CA GLU A 240 -8.46 8.22 -16.22
C GLU A 240 -7.61 9.27 -15.48
N SER A 241 -7.34 9.03 -14.20
CA SER A 241 -6.45 9.84 -13.37
C SER A 241 -4.96 9.57 -13.61
N LYS A 242 -4.60 8.92 -14.71
CA LYS A 242 -3.23 8.54 -15.09
C LYS A 242 -2.54 7.55 -14.13
N TYR A 243 -3.32 6.82 -13.34
CA TYR A 243 -2.83 5.72 -12.51
C TYR A 243 -3.17 4.37 -13.15
N SER A 244 -2.53 4.11 -14.30
CA SER A 244 -2.79 2.96 -15.19
C SER A 244 -1.73 1.88 -15.04
N THR A 245 -1.56 1.36 -13.83
CA THR A 245 -0.60 0.27 -13.57
C THR A 245 -1.15 -1.09 -14.00
N PRO A 246 -0.29 -2.10 -14.29
CA PRO A 246 -0.73 -3.48 -14.55
C PRO A 246 -1.72 -4.01 -13.51
N LYS A 247 -1.50 -3.65 -12.24
CA LYS A 247 -2.36 -4.06 -11.12
C LYS A 247 -3.79 -3.50 -11.25
N VAL A 248 -3.93 -2.24 -11.65
CA VAL A 248 -5.25 -1.62 -11.83
C VAL A 248 -6.02 -2.32 -12.95
N TYR A 249 -5.38 -2.61 -14.06
CA TYR A 249 -6.01 -3.34 -15.16
C TYR A 249 -6.40 -4.76 -14.77
N ASN A 250 -5.56 -5.48 -14.01
CA ASN A 250 -5.89 -6.80 -13.51
C ASN A 250 -7.08 -6.75 -12.53
N ASN A 251 -7.12 -5.77 -11.63
CA ASN A 251 -8.25 -5.57 -10.71
C ASN A 251 -9.54 -5.24 -11.48
N LEU A 252 -9.46 -4.40 -12.51
CA LEU A 252 -10.59 -4.10 -13.41
C LEU A 252 -11.07 -5.37 -14.11
N GLY A 253 -10.15 -6.19 -14.63
CA GLY A 253 -10.47 -7.47 -15.26
C GLY A 253 -11.21 -8.41 -14.30
N ILE A 254 -10.77 -8.51 -13.04
CA ILE A 254 -11.45 -9.31 -12.01
C ILE A 254 -12.87 -8.79 -11.76
N ALA A 255 -13.04 -7.48 -11.59
CA ALA A 255 -14.35 -6.88 -11.35
C ALA A 255 -15.30 -7.12 -12.54
N LEU A 256 -14.83 -6.92 -13.78
CA LEU A 256 -15.60 -7.18 -15.01
C LEU A 256 -15.96 -8.66 -15.16
N SER A 257 -15.06 -9.58 -14.82
CA SER A 257 -15.33 -11.03 -14.87
C SER A 257 -16.43 -11.43 -13.88
N ASN A 258 -16.46 -10.84 -12.68
CA ASN A 258 -17.53 -11.07 -11.71
C ASN A 258 -18.88 -10.48 -12.17
N LEU A 259 -18.85 -9.48 -13.05
CA LEU A 259 -20.04 -8.97 -13.76
C LEU A 259 -20.41 -9.81 -15.01
N LYS A 260 -19.74 -10.94 -15.25
CA LYS A 260 -19.87 -11.80 -16.45
C LYS A 260 -19.52 -11.09 -17.78
N ARG A 261 -18.79 -9.96 -17.72
CA ARG A 261 -18.33 -9.17 -18.87
C ARG A 261 -16.97 -9.68 -19.35
N TYR A 262 -16.91 -10.97 -19.75
CA TYR A 262 -15.63 -11.68 -19.96
C TYR A 262 -14.77 -11.14 -21.08
N ASN A 263 -15.36 -10.64 -22.18
CA ASN A 263 -14.59 -10.03 -23.28
C ASN A 263 -13.86 -8.77 -22.80
N GLN A 264 -14.55 -7.90 -22.06
CA GLN A 264 -13.95 -6.68 -21.52
C GLN A 264 -12.94 -7.00 -20.41
N ALA A 265 -13.19 -8.05 -19.64
CA ALA A 265 -12.24 -8.53 -18.64
C ALA A 265 -10.93 -9.01 -19.30
N MET A 266 -11.02 -9.75 -20.40
CA MET A 266 -9.86 -10.21 -21.16
C MET A 266 -9.05 -9.02 -21.72
N GLU A 267 -9.71 -7.99 -22.26
CA GLU A 267 -9.03 -6.77 -22.71
C GLU A 267 -8.31 -6.07 -21.56
N ALA A 268 -8.94 -5.97 -20.38
CA ALA A 268 -8.31 -5.40 -19.21
C ALA A 268 -7.10 -6.25 -18.75
N PHE A 269 -7.21 -7.58 -18.70
CA PHE A 269 -6.10 -8.46 -18.34
C PHE A 269 -4.93 -8.35 -19.33
N ARG A 270 -5.18 -8.21 -20.64
CA ARG A 270 -4.14 -7.98 -21.66
C ARG A 270 -3.40 -6.66 -21.45
N LYS A 271 -4.09 -5.60 -21.04
CA LYS A 271 -3.46 -4.33 -20.65
C LYS A 271 -2.68 -4.42 -19.34
N GLY A 272 -3.02 -5.39 -18.49
CA GLY A 272 -2.36 -5.65 -17.21
C GLY A 272 -1.21 -6.65 -17.27
N GLY A 273 -0.94 -7.28 -18.43
CA GLY A 273 0.13 -8.28 -18.54
C GLY A 273 0.23 -8.88 -19.94
N THR A 274 0.88 -10.05 -20.03
CA THR A 274 0.99 -10.80 -21.29
C THR A 274 -0.31 -11.54 -21.61
N GLU A 275 -0.46 -11.99 -22.87
CA GLU A 275 -1.60 -12.81 -23.30
C GLU A 275 -1.75 -14.09 -22.44
N ALA A 276 -0.63 -14.76 -22.13
CA ALA A 276 -0.64 -15.94 -21.26
C ALA A 276 -1.12 -15.60 -19.83
N GLN A 277 -0.67 -14.47 -19.29
CA GLN A 277 -1.14 -13.99 -17.98
C GLN A 277 -2.61 -13.64 -18.01
N ALA A 278 -3.11 -13.05 -19.08
CA ALA A 278 -4.53 -12.72 -19.24
C ALA A 278 -5.42 -13.97 -19.20
N TYR A 279 -5.04 -15.03 -19.93
CA TYR A 279 -5.75 -16.31 -19.87
C TYR A 279 -5.66 -16.95 -18.48
N ASN A 280 -4.49 -16.96 -17.84
CA ASN A 280 -4.36 -17.47 -16.47
C ASN A 280 -5.25 -16.70 -15.49
N ASN A 281 -5.27 -15.37 -15.54
CA ASN A 281 -6.09 -14.55 -14.67
C ASN A 281 -7.59 -14.83 -14.85
N LEU A 282 -8.04 -14.98 -16.10
CA LEU A 282 -9.42 -15.34 -16.40
C LEU A 282 -9.73 -16.76 -15.91
N GLY A 283 -8.82 -17.71 -16.08
CA GLY A 283 -8.93 -19.07 -15.56
C GLY A 283 -9.09 -19.10 -14.05
N VAL A 284 -8.31 -18.31 -13.31
CA VAL A 284 -8.44 -18.17 -11.85
C VAL A 284 -9.83 -17.64 -11.46
N VAL A 285 -10.38 -16.69 -12.22
CA VAL A 285 -11.74 -16.21 -11.93
C VAL A 285 -12.77 -17.30 -12.19
N TYR A 286 -12.68 -18.03 -13.30
CA TYR A 286 -13.58 -19.15 -13.58
C TYR A 286 -13.49 -20.24 -12.50
N LEU A 287 -12.26 -20.58 -12.05
CA LEU A 287 -12.07 -21.55 -10.96
C LEU A 287 -12.78 -21.12 -9.68
N LYS A 288 -12.64 -19.84 -9.29
CA LYS A 288 -13.35 -19.31 -8.11
C LYS A 288 -14.87 -19.31 -8.26
N GLN A 289 -15.38 -19.27 -9.48
CA GLN A 289 -16.81 -19.32 -9.78
C GLN A 289 -17.34 -20.78 -9.92
N GLY A 290 -16.50 -21.80 -9.70
CA GLY A 290 -16.85 -23.20 -9.89
C GLY A 290 -16.99 -23.62 -11.35
N LYS A 291 -16.51 -22.81 -12.29
CA LYS A 291 -16.57 -23.06 -13.74
C LYS A 291 -15.30 -23.80 -14.19
N PHE A 292 -15.19 -25.07 -13.79
CA PHE A 292 -13.94 -25.83 -13.88
C PHE A 292 -13.48 -26.08 -15.32
N GLU A 293 -14.40 -26.38 -16.24
CA GLU A 293 -14.09 -26.58 -17.65
C GLU A 293 -13.52 -25.32 -18.28
N GLN A 294 -14.18 -24.17 -18.07
CA GLN A 294 -13.71 -22.88 -18.60
C GLN A 294 -12.36 -22.49 -17.99
N ALA A 295 -12.16 -22.79 -16.69
CA ALA A 295 -10.88 -22.55 -16.01
C ALA A 295 -9.76 -23.39 -16.65
N SER A 296 -9.98 -24.71 -16.84
CA SER A 296 -9.03 -25.62 -17.46
C SER A 296 -8.64 -25.15 -18.87
N ASN A 297 -9.63 -24.82 -19.70
CA ASN A 297 -9.42 -24.32 -21.05
C ASN A 297 -8.57 -23.03 -21.06
N CYS A 298 -8.78 -22.14 -20.09
CA CYS A 298 -7.97 -20.93 -19.97
C CYS A 298 -6.53 -21.24 -19.55
N PHE A 299 -6.30 -22.12 -18.60
CA PHE A 299 -4.95 -22.50 -18.17
C PHE A 299 -4.18 -23.23 -19.29
N GLU A 300 -4.83 -24.13 -20.03
CA GLU A 300 -4.23 -24.81 -21.19
C GLU A 300 -3.83 -23.81 -22.28
N LYS A 301 -4.68 -22.81 -22.56
CA LYS A 301 -4.33 -21.73 -23.49
C LYS A 301 -3.13 -20.92 -23.00
N ALA A 302 -3.07 -20.57 -21.71
CA ALA A 302 -1.94 -19.85 -21.14
C ALA A 302 -0.63 -20.63 -21.31
N ILE A 303 -0.63 -21.94 -21.04
CA ILE A 303 0.53 -22.84 -21.20
C ILE A 303 0.96 -22.92 -22.68
N ARG A 304 0.02 -23.00 -23.61
CA ARG A 304 0.30 -23.09 -25.04
C ARG A 304 0.92 -21.81 -25.60
N ILE A 305 0.50 -20.65 -25.10
CA ILE A 305 1.00 -19.34 -25.55
C ILE A 305 2.40 -19.07 -25.01
N ASP A 306 2.65 -19.36 -23.74
CA ASP A 306 3.96 -19.13 -23.12
C ASP A 306 4.36 -20.33 -22.24
N PRO A 307 5.20 -21.23 -22.75
CA PRO A 307 5.69 -22.37 -21.98
C PRO A 307 6.47 -21.99 -20.71
N LYS A 308 7.02 -20.79 -20.62
CA LYS A 308 7.66 -20.27 -19.38
C LYS A 308 6.63 -20.02 -18.29
N PHE A 309 5.39 -19.80 -18.65
CA PHE A 309 4.25 -19.67 -17.74
C PHE A 309 3.74 -21.03 -17.22
N TYR A 310 4.35 -22.13 -17.72
CA TYR A 310 3.95 -23.52 -17.47
C TYR A 310 3.77 -23.83 -15.98
N ILE A 311 4.66 -23.38 -15.10
CA ILE A 311 4.60 -23.71 -13.66
C ILE A 311 3.31 -23.19 -13.04
N ILE A 312 3.03 -21.90 -13.15
CA ILE A 312 1.87 -21.26 -12.51
C ILE A 312 0.55 -21.78 -13.10
N ALA A 313 0.44 -21.77 -14.42
CA ALA A 313 -0.78 -22.21 -15.10
C ALA A 313 -1.03 -23.72 -14.89
N ASN A 314 0.02 -24.54 -14.89
CA ASN A 314 -0.10 -25.98 -14.64
C ASN A 314 -0.49 -26.29 -13.19
N GLU A 315 0.03 -25.56 -12.20
CA GLU A 315 -0.42 -25.68 -10.82
C GLU A 315 -1.91 -25.35 -10.69
N ASN A 316 -2.35 -24.28 -11.34
CA ASN A 316 -3.77 -23.90 -11.34
C ASN A 316 -4.63 -24.94 -12.05
N LEU A 317 -4.15 -25.51 -13.17
CA LEU A 317 -4.82 -26.60 -13.87
C LEU A 317 -4.94 -27.86 -13.02
N LYS A 318 -3.87 -28.29 -12.34
CA LYS A 318 -3.88 -29.42 -11.41
C LYS A 318 -4.89 -29.20 -10.28
N LYS A 319 -4.87 -28.02 -9.65
CA LYS A 319 -5.83 -27.63 -8.61
C LYS A 319 -7.29 -27.74 -9.11
N THR A 320 -7.52 -27.26 -10.33
CA THR A 320 -8.85 -27.32 -10.95
C THR A 320 -9.32 -28.75 -11.11
N LYS A 321 -8.48 -29.66 -11.62
CA LYS A 321 -8.81 -31.06 -11.81
C LYS A 321 -9.10 -31.78 -10.49
N VAL A 322 -8.30 -31.51 -9.45
CA VAL A 322 -8.53 -32.09 -8.11
C VAL A 322 -9.87 -31.61 -7.50
N ILE A 323 -10.18 -30.32 -7.63
CA ILE A 323 -11.43 -29.78 -7.08
C ILE A 323 -12.64 -30.34 -7.84
N SER A 324 -12.56 -30.45 -9.17
CA SER A 324 -13.66 -30.97 -10.00
C SER A 324 -13.91 -32.47 -9.82
N SER A 325 -12.89 -33.25 -9.43
CA SER A 325 -13.07 -34.69 -9.15
C SER A 325 -13.66 -35.00 -7.79
N ASN A 326 -13.69 -34.06 -6.88
CA ASN A 326 -14.20 -34.17 -5.53
C ASN A 326 -15.63 -33.61 -5.36
N GLN A 327 -16.30 -33.24 -6.45
CA GLN A 327 -17.69 -32.77 -6.51
C GLN A 327 -18.54 -33.74 -7.32
#